data_6abd01522b077247ecaec5a0b81feae0
#
_entry.id   6abd01522b077247ecaec5a0b81feae0
#
_cell.length_a   1.000
_cell.length_b   1.000
_cell.length_c   1.000
_cell.angle_alpha   90.00
_cell.angle_beta   90.00
_cell.angle_gamma   90.00
#
_symmetry.space_group_name_H-M   'P 1'
#
loop_
_entity.id
_entity.type
_entity.pdbx_description
1 polymer ?
#
loop_
_entity_poly.entity_id
_entity_poly.type
_entity_poly.pdbx_seq_one_letter_code
_entity_poly.pdbx_strand_id
1 'polypeptide(L)'
;CLACHMPATTYMVIDPRRDHSLRVPHPGQAAALGAPNACGGCHADRDAAWMAAAFARLFPGAGESRTSWGRAFELARAGLPQAEVALMAVANRAETPELVRATAILELGGFLSPLSAPALRAALADPSPLVRIAALRVLEQLPIENRWLAGEPLLADPLLAVRAEAGRVLA
;
A
#
# COMPACT_ATOMS: atom_id res chain seq x y z
N CYS A 1 -7.22 -25.46 -0.23
CA CYS A 1 -7.63 -24.03 -0.40
C CYS A 1 -7.20 -23.18 0.79
N LEU A 2 -7.61 -23.53 2.04
CA LEU A 2 -7.37 -22.65 3.20
C LEU A 2 -5.87 -22.43 3.49
N ALA A 3 -5.06 -23.48 3.43
CA ALA A 3 -3.62 -23.34 3.73
C ALA A 3 -2.87 -22.41 2.76
N CYS A 4 -3.33 -22.33 1.51
CA CYS A 4 -2.70 -21.49 0.48
C CYS A 4 -3.32 -20.08 0.40
N HIS A 5 -4.66 -19.98 0.49
CA HIS A 5 -5.38 -18.71 0.29
C HIS A 5 -5.68 -17.95 1.58
N MET A 6 -5.63 -18.63 2.72
CA MET A 6 -5.81 -18.08 4.07
C MET A 6 -4.75 -18.65 5.02
N PRO A 7 -3.45 -18.45 4.75
CA PRO A 7 -2.41 -18.99 5.61
C PRO A 7 -2.58 -18.46 7.04
N ALA A 8 -2.30 -19.33 8.02
CA ALA A 8 -2.28 -18.92 9.41
C ALA A 8 -0.90 -18.38 9.77
N THR A 9 -0.87 -17.24 10.45
CA THR A 9 0.32 -16.68 11.08
C THR A 9 0.09 -16.49 12.56
N THR A 10 1.10 -16.75 13.37
CA THR A 10 0.99 -16.52 14.82
C THR A 10 1.09 -15.02 15.09
N TYR A 11 0.00 -14.47 15.62
CA TYR A 11 -0.07 -13.08 16.03
C TYR A 11 0.23 -12.97 17.53
N MET A 12 0.99 -11.96 17.91
CA MET A 12 1.39 -11.69 19.31
C MET A 12 1.96 -12.94 20.03
N VAL A 13 2.69 -13.78 19.29
CA VAL A 13 3.39 -14.98 19.78
C VAL A 13 2.47 -16.18 20.10
N ILE A 14 1.21 -15.97 20.44
CA ILE A 14 0.32 -17.00 20.99
C ILE A 14 -0.96 -17.29 20.17
N ASP A 15 -1.37 -16.39 19.28
CA ASP A 15 -2.67 -16.48 18.60
C ASP A 15 -2.51 -16.76 17.09
N PRO A 16 -2.77 -18.01 16.63
CA PRO A 16 -2.72 -18.33 15.21
C PRO A 16 -3.95 -17.76 14.49
N ARG A 17 -3.77 -16.73 13.68
CA ARG A 17 -4.83 -16.10 12.88
C ARG A 17 -4.67 -16.40 11.40
N ARG A 18 -5.79 -16.62 10.72
CA ARG A 18 -5.83 -16.80 9.27
C ARG A 18 -5.91 -15.45 8.57
N ASP A 19 -5.16 -15.32 7.47
CA ASP A 19 -5.30 -14.19 6.56
C ASP A 19 -6.64 -14.28 5.82
N HIS A 20 -7.57 -13.37 6.12
CA HIS A 20 -8.89 -13.29 5.51
C HIS A 20 -8.91 -12.57 4.16
N SER A 21 -7.77 -12.15 3.64
CA SER A 21 -7.69 -11.45 2.34
C SER A 21 -7.93 -12.37 1.13
N LEU A 22 -7.95 -13.69 1.32
CA LEU A 22 -8.17 -14.69 0.26
C LEU A 22 -7.25 -14.48 -0.96
N ARG A 23 -6.00 -14.17 -0.72
CA ARG A 23 -5.05 -13.83 -1.78
C ARG A 23 -4.64 -15.06 -2.57
N VAL A 24 -4.34 -14.84 -3.84
CA VAL A 24 -3.59 -15.81 -4.63
C VAL A 24 -2.13 -15.77 -4.19
N PRO A 25 -1.53 -16.91 -3.81
CA PRO A 25 -0.12 -16.95 -3.44
C PRO A 25 0.79 -16.45 -4.58
N HIS A 26 1.82 -15.68 -4.22
CA HIS A 26 2.83 -15.18 -5.14
C HIS A 26 4.24 -15.45 -4.62
N PRO A 27 4.70 -16.72 -4.65
CA PRO A 27 6.00 -17.07 -4.07
C PRO A 27 7.18 -16.37 -4.75
N GLY A 28 7.09 -16.06 -6.04
CA GLY A 28 8.11 -15.27 -6.74
C GLY A 28 8.22 -13.83 -6.19
N GLN A 29 7.11 -13.18 -5.95
CA GLN A 29 7.10 -11.85 -5.33
C GLN A 29 7.57 -11.93 -3.87
N ALA A 30 7.09 -12.92 -3.11
CA ALA A 30 7.54 -13.13 -1.74
C ALA A 30 9.06 -13.33 -1.65
N ALA A 31 9.63 -14.12 -2.57
CA ALA A 31 11.08 -14.31 -2.66
C ALA A 31 11.82 -13.00 -2.95
N ALA A 32 11.32 -12.19 -3.91
CA ALA A 32 11.94 -10.92 -4.30
C ALA A 32 11.89 -9.86 -3.18
N LEU A 33 10.86 -9.89 -2.34
CA LEU A 33 10.64 -8.93 -1.25
C LEU A 33 11.10 -9.44 0.13
N GLY A 34 11.63 -10.66 0.22
CA GLY A 34 11.95 -11.29 1.51
C GLY A 34 10.73 -11.51 2.41
N ALA A 35 9.53 -11.61 1.82
CA ALA A 35 8.28 -11.76 2.55
C ALA A 35 7.90 -13.24 2.76
N PRO A 36 7.24 -13.60 3.88
CA PRO A 36 6.68 -14.92 4.07
C PRO A 36 5.70 -15.30 2.95
N ASN A 37 5.64 -16.58 2.61
CA ASN A 37 4.65 -17.10 1.67
C ASN A 37 3.97 -18.36 2.20
N ALA A 38 2.78 -18.68 1.69
CA ALA A 38 1.99 -19.81 2.15
C ALA A 38 2.62 -21.18 1.85
N CYS A 39 3.50 -21.26 0.85
CA CYS A 39 4.15 -22.53 0.46
C CYS A 39 5.08 -23.04 1.56
N GLY A 40 5.76 -22.14 2.29
CA GLY A 40 6.69 -22.47 3.36
C GLY A 40 6.04 -23.22 4.53
N GLY A 41 4.72 -23.12 4.70
CA GLY A 41 3.99 -23.88 5.71
C GLY A 41 3.97 -25.40 5.50
N CYS A 42 4.14 -25.84 4.24
CA CYS A 42 4.21 -27.26 3.88
C CYS A 42 5.57 -27.67 3.33
N HIS A 43 6.32 -26.75 2.72
CA HIS A 43 7.61 -26.98 2.08
C HIS A 43 8.73 -26.28 2.87
N ALA A 44 8.77 -26.52 4.17
CA ALA A 44 9.75 -25.90 5.06
C ALA A 44 11.22 -26.30 4.78
N ASP A 45 11.40 -27.42 4.08
CA ASP A 45 12.70 -27.93 3.62
C ASP A 45 13.20 -27.28 2.32
N ARG A 46 12.40 -26.40 1.71
CA ARG A 46 12.68 -25.76 0.43
C ARG A 46 12.89 -24.25 0.59
N ASP A 47 13.76 -23.72 -0.24
CA ASP A 47 14.00 -22.28 -0.29
C ASP A 47 12.94 -21.52 -1.12
N ALA A 48 12.97 -20.20 -1.02
CA ALA A 48 12.03 -19.32 -1.72
C ALA A 48 12.20 -19.40 -3.25
N ALA A 49 13.40 -19.64 -3.76
CA ALA A 49 13.67 -19.78 -5.18
C ALA A 49 13.02 -21.05 -5.75
N TRP A 50 13.14 -22.18 -5.03
CA TRP A 50 12.47 -23.41 -5.41
C TRP A 50 10.93 -23.24 -5.45
N MET A 51 10.35 -22.58 -4.43
CA MET A 51 8.90 -22.31 -4.36
C MET A 51 8.43 -21.46 -5.54
N ALA A 52 9.19 -20.43 -5.90
CA ALA A 52 8.91 -19.57 -7.04
C ALA A 52 8.96 -20.34 -8.36
N ALA A 53 10.00 -21.14 -8.58
CA ALA A 53 10.16 -21.94 -9.78
C ALA A 53 9.08 -23.04 -9.91
N ALA A 54 8.74 -23.72 -8.81
CA ALA A 54 7.68 -24.72 -8.79
C ALA A 54 6.32 -24.09 -9.12
N PHE A 55 6.01 -22.92 -8.56
CA PHE A 55 4.78 -22.18 -8.86
C PHE A 55 4.70 -21.76 -10.32
N ALA A 56 5.76 -21.17 -10.87
CA ALA A 56 5.81 -20.75 -12.27
C ALA A 56 5.61 -21.92 -13.25
N ARG A 57 6.15 -23.11 -12.91
CA ARG A 57 5.97 -24.33 -13.70
C ARG A 57 4.52 -24.85 -13.67
N LEU A 58 3.88 -24.81 -12.49
CA LEU A 58 2.52 -25.32 -12.30
C LEU A 58 1.44 -24.36 -12.81
N PHE A 59 1.71 -23.06 -12.77
CA PHE A 59 0.80 -21.99 -13.13
C PHE A 59 1.47 -20.98 -14.08
N PRO A 60 1.75 -21.38 -15.34
CA PRO A 60 2.36 -20.48 -16.33
C PRO A 60 1.52 -19.21 -16.50
N GLY A 61 2.17 -18.04 -16.47
CA GLY A 61 1.50 -16.73 -16.62
C GLY A 61 0.79 -16.20 -15.39
N ALA A 62 0.63 -16.97 -14.32
CA ALA A 62 -0.09 -16.52 -13.12
C ALA A 62 0.60 -15.35 -12.38
N GLY A 63 1.91 -15.14 -12.60
CA GLY A 63 2.70 -14.06 -12.01
C GLY A 63 2.80 -12.78 -12.84
N GLU A 64 2.52 -12.84 -14.13
CA GLU A 64 2.79 -11.76 -15.08
C GLU A 64 1.70 -10.66 -15.07
N SER A 65 0.48 -11.00 -14.67
CA SER A 65 -0.70 -10.15 -14.81
C SER A 65 -0.99 -9.24 -13.61
N ARG A 66 -0.24 -9.33 -12.50
CA ARG A 66 -0.56 -8.57 -11.29
C ARG A 66 0.45 -7.48 -11.02
N THR A 67 -0.02 -6.26 -11.10
CA THR A 67 0.74 -5.09 -10.66
C THR A 67 1.06 -5.23 -9.19
N SER A 68 2.34 -5.43 -8.91
CA SER A 68 2.82 -5.50 -7.53
C SER A 68 3.09 -4.10 -7.01
N TRP A 69 2.34 -3.69 -5.99
CA TRP A 69 2.67 -2.50 -5.19
C TRP A 69 3.72 -2.80 -4.10
N GLY A 70 4.02 -4.08 -3.86
CA GLY A 70 4.96 -4.52 -2.80
C GLY A 70 6.33 -3.87 -2.92
N ARG A 71 6.84 -3.74 -4.16
CA ARG A 71 8.14 -3.09 -4.40
C ARG A 71 8.15 -1.62 -4.01
N ALA A 72 7.06 -0.88 -4.24
CA ALA A 72 6.96 0.53 -3.84
C ALA A 72 7.06 0.68 -2.32
N PHE A 73 6.33 -0.16 -1.58
CA PHE A 73 6.37 -0.17 -0.12
C PHE A 73 7.70 -0.68 0.45
N GLU A 74 8.35 -1.63 -0.22
CA GLU A 74 9.71 -2.06 0.16
C GLU A 74 10.71 -0.91 0.03
N LEU A 75 10.70 -0.18 -1.08
CA LEU A 75 11.54 0.99 -1.29
C LEU A 75 11.30 2.06 -0.21
N ALA A 76 10.03 2.30 0.13
CA ALA A 76 9.65 3.26 1.17
C ALA A 76 10.18 2.84 2.55
N ARG A 77 9.99 1.58 2.94
CA ARG A 77 10.52 1.05 4.21
C ARG A 77 12.05 1.07 4.29
N ALA A 78 12.71 0.91 3.15
CA ALA A 78 14.16 1.01 3.06
C ALA A 78 14.67 2.47 3.01
N GLY A 79 13.77 3.47 3.01
CA GLY A 79 14.13 4.89 2.95
C GLY A 79 14.78 5.31 1.63
N LEU A 80 14.54 4.58 0.55
CA LEU A 80 15.23 4.82 -0.72
C LEU A 80 14.52 5.93 -1.53
N PRO A 81 15.26 6.88 -2.14
CA PRO A 81 14.68 7.99 -2.90
C PRO A 81 13.75 7.57 -4.04
N GLN A 82 13.97 6.39 -4.62
CA GLN A 82 13.14 5.82 -5.68
C GLN A 82 11.70 5.51 -5.21
N ALA A 83 11.48 5.48 -3.89
CA ALA A 83 10.15 5.27 -3.30
C ALA A 83 9.15 6.33 -3.75
N GLU A 84 9.56 7.61 -3.87
CA GLU A 84 8.67 8.69 -4.28
C GLU A 84 7.96 8.39 -5.60
N VAL A 85 8.73 8.08 -6.65
CA VAL A 85 8.16 7.77 -7.97
C VAL A 85 7.32 6.49 -7.94
N ALA A 86 7.79 5.46 -7.23
CA ALA A 86 7.08 4.20 -7.12
C ALA A 86 5.74 4.33 -6.37
N LEU A 87 5.71 5.09 -5.27
CA LEU A 87 4.49 5.37 -4.50
C LEU A 87 3.49 6.20 -5.30
N MET A 88 3.95 7.24 -6.01
CA MET A 88 3.09 8.02 -6.91
C MET A 88 2.45 7.14 -8.00
N ALA A 89 3.20 6.22 -8.58
CA ALA A 89 2.68 5.29 -9.58
C ALA A 89 1.58 4.38 -9.00
N VAL A 90 1.72 3.94 -7.75
CA VAL A 90 0.70 3.15 -7.04
C VAL A 90 -0.53 4.01 -6.72
N ALA A 91 -0.33 5.21 -6.20
CA ALA A 91 -1.41 6.12 -5.80
C ALA A 91 -2.27 6.58 -6.98
N ASN A 92 -1.65 6.86 -8.13
CA ASN A 92 -2.33 7.41 -9.32
C ASN A 92 -3.02 6.34 -10.19
N ARG A 93 -2.85 5.05 -9.88
CA ARG A 93 -3.45 3.98 -10.67
C ARG A 93 -4.87 3.68 -10.19
N ALA A 94 -5.87 3.94 -11.03
CA ALA A 94 -7.28 3.77 -10.72
C ALA A 94 -7.67 2.32 -10.34
N GLU A 95 -7.02 1.32 -10.94
CA GLU A 95 -7.28 -0.11 -10.67
C GLU A 95 -6.68 -0.58 -9.35
N THR A 96 -5.82 0.22 -8.71
CA THR A 96 -5.29 -0.09 -7.39
C THR A 96 -6.39 0.07 -6.34
N PRO A 97 -6.59 -0.93 -5.45
CA PRO A 97 -7.57 -0.81 -4.38
C PRO A 97 -7.36 0.47 -3.55
N GLU A 98 -8.45 1.13 -3.18
CA GLU A 98 -8.42 2.42 -2.48
C GLU A 98 -7.57 2.40 -1.19
N LEU A 99 -7.63 1.31 -0.43
CA LEU A 99 -6.79 1.15 0.76
C LEU A 99 -5.30 1.18 0.43
N VAL A 100 -4.90 0.55 -0.68
CA VAL A 100 -3.51 0.52 -1.13
C VAL A 100 -3.08 1.89 -1.63
N ARG A 101 -3.95 2.61 -2.36
CA ARG A 101 -3.70 4.00 -2.80
C ARG A 101 -3.55 4.94 -1.61
N ALA A 102 -4.46 4.85 -0.63
CA ALA A 102 -4.38 5.63 0.60
C ALA A 102 -3.09 5.36 1.38
N THR A 103 -2.68 4.08 1.49
CA THR A 103 -1.41 3.71 2.12
C THR A 103 -0.21 4.29 1.35
N ALA A 104 -0.24 4.23 0.01
CA ALA A 104 0.83 4.81 -0.81
C ALA A 104 0.96 6.33 -0.62
N ILE A 105 -0.17 7.05 -0.47
CA ILE A 105 -0.16 8.48 -0.15
C ILE A 105 0.44 8.73 1.24
N LEU A 106 0.07 7.95 2.26
CA LEU A 106 0.64 8.11 3.61
C LEU A 106 2.15 7.88 3.61
N GLU A 107 2.62 6.84 2.97
CA GLU A 107 4.07 6.54 2.87
C GLU A 107 4.81 7.62 2.04
N LEU A 108 4.14 8.20 1.03
CA LEU A 108 4.69 9.29 0.22
C LEU A 108 5.03 10.52 1.07
N GLY A 109 4.36 10.70 2.21
CA GLY A 109 4.67 11.76 3.17
C GLY A 109 6.14 11.79 3.60
N GLY A 110 6.80 10.63 3.69
CA GLY A 110 8.24 10.54 4.01
C GLY A 110 9.20 10.95 2.87
N PHE A 111 8.68 11.23 1.67
CA PHE A 111 9.47 11.47 0.45
C PHE A 111 9.02 12.72 -0.31
N LEU A 112 8.33 13.66 0.34
CA LEU A 112 7.76 14.83 -0.33
C LEU A 112 8.82 15.69 -1.01
N SER A 113 8.61 15.93 -2.30
CA SER A 113 9.36 16.89 -3.11
C SER A 113 8.39 17.66 -4.03
N PRO A 114 8.85 18.66 -4.79
CA PRO A 114 8.03 19.30 -5.82
C PRO A 114 7.45 18.31 -6.84
N LEU A 115 8.09 17.16 -7.04
CA LEU A 115 7.64 16.10 -7.96
C LEU A 115 6.34 15.45 -7.48
N SER A 116 6.17 15.23 -6.18
CA SER A 116 4.98 14.58 -5.61
C SER A 116 3.78 15.52 -5.40
N ALA A 117 3.96 16.83 -5.51
CA ALA A 117 2.89 17.79 -5.31
C ALA A 117 1.63 17.59 -6.22
N PRO A 118 1.75 17.24 -7.51
CA PRO A 118 0.58 16.89 -8.33
C PRO A 118 -0.18 15.67 -7.83
N ALA A 119 0.54 14.62 -7.39
CA ALA A 119 -0.07 13.40 -6.86
C ALA A 119 -0.84 13.68 -5.56
N LEU A 120 -0.27 14.51 -4.66
CA LEU A 120 -0.95 14.90 -3.42
C LEU A 120 -2.22 15.72 -3.71
N ARG A 121 -2.17 16.67 -4.67
CA ARG A 121 -3.37 17.39 -5.10
C ARG A 121 -4.43 16.48 -5.70
N ALA A 122 -4.05 15.53 -6.53
CA ALA A 122 -4.99 14.54 -7.08
C ALA A 122 -5.63 13.69 -5.96
N ALA A 123 -4.85 13.29 -4.96
CA ALA A 123 -5.33 12.51 -3.83
C ALA A 123 -6.33 13.28 -2.93
N LEU A 124 -6.19 14.61 -2.80
CA LEU A 124 -7.18 15.45 -2.09
C LEU A 124 -8.54 15.52 -2.82
N ALA A 125 -8.56 15.26 -4.13
CA ALA A 125 -9.77 15.21 -4.96
C ALA A 125 -10.18 13.77 -5.33
N ASP A 126 -9.59 12.76 -4.73
CA ASP A 126 -9.87 11.35 -5.05
C ASP A 126 -11.33 10.98 -4.71
N PRO A 127 -12.01 10.17 -5.54
CA PRO A 127 -13.36 9.70 -5.22
C PRO A 127 -13.43 8.92 -3.89
N SER A 128 -12.36 8.24 -3.49
CA SER A 128 -12.31 7.51 -2.22
C SER A 128 -12.03 8.44 -1.04
N PRO A 129 -12.88 8.46 -0.01
CA PRO A 129 -12.63 9.24 1.20
C PRO A 129 -11.39 8.79 1.97
N LEU A 130 -11.00 7.50 1.86
CA LEU A 130 -9.78 7.00 2.49
C LEU A 130 -8.54 7.68 1.89
N VAL A 131 -8.52 7.87 0.57
CA VAL A 131 -7.41 8.54 -0.10
C VAL A 131 -7.38 10.03 0.24
N ARG A 132 -8.55 10.71 0.29
CA ARG A 132 -8.62 12.11 0.72
C ARG A 132 -8.16 12.32 2.16
N ILE A 133 -8.56 11.44 3.08
CA ILE A 133 -8.07 11.45 4.48
C ILE A 133 -6.56 11.24 4.55
N ALA A 134 -6.03 10.28 3.80
CA ALA A 134 -4.59 10.04 3.72
C ALA A 134 -3.83 11.29 3.24
N ALA A 135 -4.34 11.94 2.20
CA ALA A 135 -3.75 13.16 1.66
C ALA A 135 -3.79 14.33 2.67
N LEU A 136 -4.91 14.51 3.40
CA LEU A 136 -5.01 15.50 4.48
C LEU A 136 -3.95 15.26 5.56
N ARG A 137 -3.72 14.02 5.98
CA ARG A 137 -2.68 13.68 6.97
C ARG A 137 -1.28 14.02 6.49
N VAL A 138 -1.02 13.84 5.19
CA VAL A 138 0.27 14.23 4.61
C VAL A 138 0.44 15.74 4.59
N LEU A 139 -0.65 16.52 4.41
CA LEU A 139 -0.57 17.99 4.50
C LEU A 139 -0.03 18.49 5.84
N GLU A 140 -0.22 17.75 6.94
CA GLU A 140 0.33 18.13 8.27
C GLU A 140 1.83 18.37 8.26
N GLN A 141 2.55 17.80 7.32
CA GLN A 141 4.00 17.95 7.18
C GLN A 141 4.39 19.27 6.46
N LEU A 142 3.42 19.95 5.87
CA LEU A 142 3.65 21.20 5.14
C LEU A 142 3.46 22.42 6.05
N PRO A 143 4.00 23.59 5.69
CA PRO A 143 3.70 24.85 6.34
C PRO A 143 2.19 25.13 6.37
N ILE A 144 1.72 25.82 7.41
CA ILE A 144 0.28 26.02 7.66
C ILE A 144 -0.43 26.72 6.50
N GLU A 145 0.24 27.66 5.83
CA GLU A 145 -0.32 28.40 4.69
C GLU A 145 -0.61 27.43 3.52
N ASN A 146 0.29 26.46 3.28
CA ASN A 146 0.13 25.46 2.25
C ASN A 146 -0.97 24.45 2.59
N ARG A 147 -1.12 24.11 3.90
CA ARG A 147 -2.23 23.25 4.37
C ARG A 147 -3.57 23.91 4.08
N TRP A 148 -3.71 25.19 4.45
CA TRP A 148 -4.94 25.95 4.23
C TRP A 148 -5.27 26.02 2.74
N LEU A 149 -4.31 26.41 1.91
CA LEU A 149 -4.51 26.55 0.46
C LEU A 149 -5.03 25.25 -0.18
N ALA A 150 -4.51 24.08 0.27
CA ALA A 150 -4.85 22.79 -0.30
C ALA A 150 -6.03 22.09 0.39
N GLY A 151 -6.20 22.27 1.70
CA GLY A 151 -7.13 21.50 2.53
C GLY A 151 -8.47 22.19 2.79
N GLU A 152 -8.55 23.53 2.70
CA GLU A 152 -9.76 24.30 2.98
C GLU A 152 -11.01 23.78 2.25
N PRO A 153 -10.97 23.41 0.96
CA PRO A 153 -12.15 22.88 0.27
C PRO A 153 -12.74 21.63 0.92
N LEU A 154 -11.91 20.83 1.61
CA LEU A 154 -12.35 19.59 2.27
C LEU A 154 -13.08 19.81 3.60
N LEU A 155 -13.14 21.02 4.11
CA LEU A 155 -14.04 21.39 5.21
C LEU A 155 -15.52 21.30 4.81
N ALA A 156 -15.82 21.35 3.50
CA ALA A 156 -17.15 21.16 2.92
C ALA A 156 -17.38 19.78 2.29
N ASP A 157 -16.48 18.80 2.54
CA ASP A 157 -16.60 17.46 1.99
C ASP A 157 -17.95 16.81 2.37
N PRO A 158 -18.61 16.03 1.50
CA PRO A 158 -19.88 15.39 1.81
C PRO A 158 -19.79 14.42 3.02
N LEU A 159 -18.61 13.85 3.28
CA LEU A 159 -18.41 12.88 4.35
C LEU A 159 -17.86 13.53 5.63
N LEU A 160 -18.54 13.30 6.75
CA LEU A 160 -18.17 13.84 8.06
C LEU A 160 -16.72 13.51 8.44
N ALA A 161 -16.27 12.27 8.17
CA ALA A 161 -14.92 11.83 8.51
C ALA A 161 -13.84 12.67 7.81
N VAL A 162 -14.06 13.04 6.54
CA VAL A 162 -13.14 13.90 5.78
C VAL A 162 -13.16 15.32 6.33
N ARG A 163 -14.35 15.90 6.62
CA ARG A 163 -14.47 17.23 7.23
C ARG A 163 -13.78 17.30 8.60
N ALA A 164 -13.97 16.27 9.43
CA ALA A 164 -13.34 16.20 10.75
C ALA A 164 -11.81 16.15 10.64
N GLU A 165 -11.28 15.37 9.70
CA GLU A 165 -9.84 15.29 9.47
C GLU A 165 -9.31 16.61 8.90
N ALA A 166 -10.03 17.25 7.97
CA ALA A 166 -9.66 18.58 7.44
C ALA A 166 -9.61 19.63 8.58
N GLY A 167 -10.63 19.67 9.43
CA GLY A 167 -10.63 20.55 10.59
C GLY A 167 -9.45 20.32 11.54
N ARG A 168 -9.11 19.06 11.79
CA ARG A 168 -7.96 18.69 12.64
C ARG A 168 -6.61 19.13 12.03
N VAL A 169 -6.44 18.96 10.72
CA VAL A 169 -5.17 19.27 10.02
C VAL A 169 -4.96 20.76 9.85
N LEU A 170 -6.05 21.55 9.76
CA LEU A 170 -6.03 22.99 9.53
C LEU A 170 -6.08 23.83 10.83
N ALA A 171 -6.32 23.21 11.97
CA ALA A 171 -6.26 23.84 13.29
C ALA A 171 -4.80 24.02 13.76
#